data_402727c72ead892cbe3446cc3b337992
#
_entry.id   402727c72ead892cbe3446cc3b337992
#
_cell.length_a   1.000
_cell.length_b   1.000
_cell.length_c   1.000
_cell.angle_alpha   90.00
_cell.angle_beta   90.00
_cell.angle_gamma   90.00
#
_symmetry.space_group_name_H-M   'P 1'
#
loop_
_entity.id
_entity.type
_entity.pdbx_description
1 polymer ?
#
loop_
_entity_poly.entity_id
_entity_poly.type
_entity_poly.pdbx_seq_one_letter_code
_entity_poly.pdbx_strand_id
1 'polypeptide(L)'
;MRDRIPACLFSILLLVGCQGMNSTGDNGTLHTVDTLAARDGRALDSVRVDSFTAVNTRTDAQPLPATQVVDTRDVHPEQVVKFAQTLEGTPYVYGSTNPEVGFDCSGFITYVFNRFDISVPRSSIDFTNVGTEVPVQEARRGDLILFTGTNPAERFVGHMGIVVTNTDTLRFIHSTSGKAMSVTTTALTDHYKERFVKVIRVFRQNNKH
;
A
#
# COMPACT_ATOMS: atom_id res chain seq x y z
N MET A 1 9.44 -35.12 -50.63
CA MET A 1 10.81 -34.94 -50.11
C MET A 1 10.66 -34.63 -48.64
N ARG A 2 11.14 -35.55 -47.83
CA ARG A 2 11.01 -35.53 -46.35
C ARG A 2 12.37 -35.09 -45.82
N ASP A 3 12.44 -33.94 -45.16
CA ASP A 3 13.65 -33.53 -44.46
C ASP A 3 13.44 -33.63 -42.95
N ARG A 4 14.29 -34.45 -42.35
CA ARG A 4 14.31 -34.81 -40.93
C ARG A 4 15.14 -33.80 -40.16
N ILE A 5 14.61 -33.28 -39.05
CA ILE A 5 15.34 -32.47 -38.08
C ILE A 5 15.95 -33.41 -37.03
N PRO A 6 17.24 -33.32 -36.68
CA PRO A 6 17.83 -34.13 -35.61
C PRO A 6 17.58 -33.55 -34.22
N ALA A 7 17.22 -34.43 -33.31
CA ALA A 7 17.12 -34.18 -31.91
C ALA A 7 18.51 -34.03 -31.26
N CYS A 8 18.80 -32.90 -30.62
CA CYS A 8 19.93 -32.74 -29.72
C CYS A 8 19.53 -33.12 -28.31
N LEU A 9 20.07 -34.24 -27.85
CA LEU A 9 20.11 -34.68 -26.45
C LEU A 9 21.14 -33.84 -25.71
N PHE A 10 20.72 -33.08 -24.67
CA PHE A 10 21.65 -32.54 -23.69
C PHE A 10 21.52 -33.30 -22.39
N SER A 11 22.60 -33.94 -22.02
CA SER A 11 22.80 -34.72 -20.82
C SER A 11 22.78 -33.84 -19.57
N ILE A 12 22.04 -34.33 -18.58
CA ILE A 12 22.00 -33.82 -17.20
C ILE A 12 23.24 -34.36 -16.47
N LEU A 13 24.06 -33.47 -15.92
CA LEU A 13 25.12 -33.84 -14.99
C LEU A 13 24.69 -33.40 -13.55
N LEU A 14 24.32 -34.40 -12.75
CA LEU A 14 24.08 -34.28 -11.31
C LEU A 14 25.43 -34.22 -10.60
N LEU A 15 25.68 -33.16 -9.84
CA LEU A 15 26.73 -33.13 -8.82
C LEU A 15 26.09 -32.94 -7.44
N VAL A 16 26.10 -34.04 -6.69
CA VAL A 16 25.81 -34.11 -5.26
C VAL A 16 27.08 -33.66 -4.53
N GLY A 17 26.96 -32.67 -3.67
CA GLY A 17 28.01 -32.25 -2.75
C GLY A 17 27.39 -31.97 -1.38
N CYS A 18 27.38 -33.01 -0.51
CA CYS A 18 27.19 -32.85 0.92
C CYS A 18 28.50 -32.36 1.55
N GLN A 19 28.47 -31.28 2.33
CA GLN A 19 29.37 -31.14 3.48
C GLN A 19 28.66 -30.29 4.55
N GLY A 20 28.45 -30.96 5.69
CA GLY A 20 28.03 -30.35 6.94
C GLY A 20 29.23 -29.70 7.64
N MET A 21 28.97 -28.66 8.38
CA MET A 21 29.83 -28.22 9.47
C MET A 21 28.96 -27.73 10.62
N ASN A 22 29.05 -28.47 11.73
CA ASN A 22 28.64 -28.06 13.07
C ASN A 22 29.52 -26.89 13.53
N SER A 23 28.89 -25.90 14.18
CA SER A 23 29.60 -25.05 15.13
C SER A 23 28.68 -24.75 16.32
N THR A 24 29.19 -25.24 17.41
CA THR A 24 28.81 -25.13 18.82
C THR A 24 28.65 -23.70 19.29
N GLY A 25 27.62 -23.50 20.11
CA GLY A 25 27.44 -22.77 21.34
C GLY A 25 28.20 -21.49 21.62
N ASP A 26 27.45 -20.47 22.03
CA ASP A 26 27.92 -19.65 23.13
C ASP A 26 26.76 -19.14 23.98
N ASN A 27 26.90 -19.33 25.27
CA ASN A 27 26.03 -18.94 26.37
C ASN A 27 26.25 -17.46 26.68
N GLY A 28 25.24 -16.62 26.58
CA GLY A 28 25.25 -15.22 27.03
C GLY A 28 24.21 -14.98 28.12
N THR A 29 24.58 -15.29 29.33
CA THR A 29 24.36 -14.61 30.64
C THR A 29 23.06 -13.83 30.85
N LEU A 30 22.17 -14.42 31.64
CA LEU A 30 21.10 -13.73 32.39
C LEU A 30 21.71 -12.76 33.40
N HIS A 31 21.45 -11.47 33.29
CA HIS A 31 21.65 -10.53 34.40
C HIS A 31 20.37 -10.50 35.25
N THR A 32 20.49 -11.16 36.40
CA THR A 32 19.61 -10.98 37.55
C THR A 32 19.91 -9.64 38.20
N VAL A 33 18.89 -8.78 38.33
CA VAL A 33 18.99 -7.57 39.17
C VAL A 33 18.60 -7.93 40.58
N ASP A 34 19.57 -7.82 41.47
CA ASP A 34 19.45 -8.02 42.91
C ASP A 34 18.50 -6.98 43.55
N THR A 35 17.58 -7.52 44.36
CA THR A 35 16.72 -6.78 45.25
C THR A 35 17.51 -6.38 46.48
N LEU A 36 17.79 -5.09 46.67
CA LEU A 36 18.27 -4.57 47.94
C LEU A 36 17.10 -3.92 48.71
N ALA A 37 16.74 -4.61 49.78
CA ALA A 37 15.87 -4.05 50.80
C ALA A 37 16.73 -3.18 51.73
N ALA A 38 16.31 -1.92 51.94
CA ALA A 38 16.77 -1.12 53.06
C ALA A 38 15.55 -0.46 53.73
N ARG A 39 15.38 -0.84 54.98
CA ARG A 39 14.51 -0.17 55.98
C ARG A 39 15.05 1.23 56.21
N ASP A 40 14.14 2.23 56.25
CA ASP A 40 14.18 3.19 57.33
C ASP A 40 12.82 3.90 57.47
N GLY A 41 12.31 3.85 58.66
CA GLY A 41 11.07 4.51 59.02
C GLY A 41 11.30 6.00 59.28
N ARG A 42 10.43 6.84 58.70
CA ARG A 42 10.18 8.18 59.22
C ARG A 42 8.74 8.61 58.97
N ALA A 43 8.26 9.28 59.98
CA ALA A 43 6.93 9.71 60.29
C ALA A 43 6.15 10.47 59.20
N LEU A 44 4.86 10.23 59.25
CA LEU A 44 3.79 11.02 58.64
C LEU A 44 3.97 12.51 58.85
N ASP A 45 4.09 13.26 57.76
CA ASP A 45 3.78 14.68 57.79
C ASP A 45 2.65 14.96 56.80
N SER A 46 1.67 15.66 57.33
CA SER A 46 0.40 15.99 56.68
C SER A 46 0.61 16.90 55.48
N VAL A 47 0.48 16.40 54.27
CA VAL A 47 0.43 17.24 53.07
C VAL A 47 -1.03 17.64 52.82
N ARG A 48 -1.28 18.93 53.02
CA ARG A 48 -2.48 19.68 52.65
C ARG A 48 -2.89 19.36 51.21
N VAL A 49 -4.18 19.10 51.07
CA VAL A 49 -4.83 19.03 49.75
C VAL A 49 -5.15 20.50 49.37
N ASP A 50 -4.19 21.11 48.68
CA ASP A 50 -4.43 22.40 48.04
C ASP A 50 -4.96 22.15 46.62
N SER A 51 -6.20 22.66 46.46
CA SER A 51 -6.79 23.15 45.21
C SER A 51 -6.58 22.32 43.95
N PHE A 52 -7.61 21.57 43.56
CA PHE A 52 -7.82 21.13 42.16
C PHE A 52 -7.82 22.35 41.26
N THR A 53 -6.66 22.70 40.72
CA THR A 53 -6.58 23.53 39.52
C THR A 53 -7.14 22.70 38.40
N ALA A 54 -8.28 23.09 37.84
CA ALA A 54 -8.84 22.53 36.63
C ALA A 54 -7.78 22.57 35.56
N VAL A 55 -7.19 21.41 35.24
CA VAL A 55 -6.35 21.22 34.05
C VAL A 55 -7.28 21.41 32.87
N ASN A 56 -7.24 22.62 32.34
CA ASN A 56 -7.86 22.94 31.07
C ASN A 56 -7.14 22.11 30.00
N THR A 57 -7.63 20.89 29.76
CA THR A 57 -7.22 20.08 28.62
C THR A 57 -7.69 20.80 27.37
N ARG A 58 -6.91 21.80 26.93
CA ARG A 58 -6.91 22.19 25.53
C ARG A 58 -6.54 20.95 24.77
N THR A 59 -7.54 20.34 24.18
CA THR A 59 -7.36 19.40 23.10
C THR A 59 -6.77 20.23 21.95
N ASP A 60 -5.46 20.27 21.86
CA ASP A 60 -4.76 20.73 20.68
C ASP A 60 -5.09 19.71 19.59
N ALA A 61 -6.29 19.84 19.02
CA ALA A 61 -6.65 19.16 17.80
C ALA A 61 -5.69 19.68 16.73
N GLN A 62 -4.63 18.91 16.50
CA GLN A 62 -3.70 19.21 15.41
C GLN A 62 -4.53 19.33 14.13
N PRO A 63 -4.39 20.43 13.36
CA PRO A 63 -5.14 20.58 12.11
C PRO A 63 -4.92 19.34 11.26
N LEU A 64 -5.99 18.74 10.75
CA LEU A 64 -5.89 17.65 9.80
C LEU A 64 -4.97 18.08 8.65
N PRO A 65 -4.05 17.25 8.20
CA PRO A 65 -3.14 17.60 7.11
C PRO A 65 -3.97 18.07 5.91
N ALA A 66 -3.59 19.21 5.34
CA ALA A 66 -4.28 19.79 4.20
C ALA A 66 -4.35 18.76 3.08
N THR A 67 -5.54 18.60 2.47
CA THR A 67 -5.75 17.70 1.34
C THR A 67 -4.86 18.14 0.18
N GLN A 68 -3.98 17.27 -0.28
CA GLN A 68 -3.13 17.52 -1.44
C GLN A 68 -3.97 17.46 -2.71
N VAL A 69 -4.02 18.57 -3.44
CA VAL A 69 -4.69 18.65 -4.73
C VAL A 69 -3.74 18.18 -5.83
N VAL A 70 -4.18 17.21 -6.63
CA VAL A 70 -3.51 16.79 -7.85
C VAL A 70 -3.96 17.69 -9.00
N ASP A 71 -3.02 18.33 -9.68
CA ASP A 71 -3.32 19.11 -10.89
C ASP A 71 -3.46 18.17 -12.09
N THR A 72 -4.69 17.82 -12.41
CA THR A 72 -5.01 16.95 -13.56
C THR A 72 -5.15 17.73 -14.86
N ARG A 73 -4.97 19.05 -14.84
CA ARG A 73 -5.12 19.95 -16.01
C ARG A 73 -6.44 19.68 -16.74
N ASP A 74 -6.40 19.61 -18.07
CA ASP A 74 -7.55 19.30 -18.93
C ASP A 74 -7.61 17.81 -19.33
N VAL A 75 -6.81 16.97 -18.68
CA VAL A 75 -6.76 15.53 -18.98
C VAL A 75 -8.06 14.87 -18.52
N HIS A 76 -8.72 14.19 -19.44
CA HIS A 76 -9.94 13.44 -19.16
C HIS A 76 -9.63 12.09 -18.49
N PRO A 77 -10.39 11.70 -17.42
CA PRO A 77 -10.18 10.41 -16.73
C PRO A 77 -10.28 9.22 -17.68
N GLU A 78 -11.10 9.31 -18.73
CA GLU A 78 -11.23 8.28 -19.76
C GLU A 78 -9.90 7.97 -20.48
N GLN A 79 -9.10 8.99 -20.79
CA GLN A 79 -7.79 8.82 -21.44
C GLN A 79 -6.82 8.06 -20.54
N VAL A 80 -6.81 8.43 -19.24
CA VAL A 80 -5.95 7.81 -18.23
C VAL A 80 -6.31 6.34 -18.05
N VAL A 81 -7.61 6.02 -17.91
CA VAL A 81 -8.05 4.63 -17.75
C VAL A 81 -7.82 3.80 -19.01
N LYS A 82 -8.05 4.34 -20.21
CA LYS A 82 -7.73 3.65 -21.48
C LYS A 82 -6.24 3.31 -21.56
N PHE A 83 -5.38 4.27 -21.22
CA PHE A 83 -3.93 4.01 -21.20
C PHE A 83 -3.57 2.96 -20.15
N ALA A 84 -4.11 3.07 -18.93
CA ALA A 84 -3.89 2.08 -17.89
C ALA A 84 -4.24 0.65 -18.36
N GLN A 85 -5.35 0.49 -19.08
CA GLN A 85 -5.79 -0.79 -19.62
C GLN A 85 -4.84 -1.38 -20.68
N THR A 86 -4.07 -0.55 -21.41
CA THR A 86 -3.04 -1.06 -22.34
C THR A 86 -1.87 -1.73 -21.66
N LEU A 87 -1.74 -1.55 -20.34
CA LEU A 87 -0.66 -2.12 -19.51
C LEU A 87 -1.08 -3.43 -18.83
N GLU A 88 -2.29 -3.95 -19.07
CA GLU A 88 -2.72 -5.23 -18.49
C GLU A 88 -1.74 -6.34 -18.86
N GLY A 89 -1.43 -7.21 -17.89
CA GLY A 89 -0.45 -8.28 -18.03
C GLY A 89 1.00 -7.87 -17.71
N THR A 90 1.32 -6.56 -17.58
CA THR A 90 2.66 -6.14 -17.13
C THR A 90 2.96 -6.72 -15.76
N PRO A 91 4.12 -7.38 -15.54
CA PRO A 91 4.45 -8.07 -14.31
C PRO A 91 4.41 -7.16 -13.06
N TYR A 92 4.11 -7.77 -11.90
CA TYR A 92 4.31 -7.09 -10.63
C TYR A 92 5.78 -7.14 -10.21
N VAL A 93 6.38 -5.98 -9.95
CA VAL A 93 7.73 -5.87 -9.38
C VAL A 93 7.73 -4.83 -8.27
N TYR A 94 8.02 -5.26 -7.04
CA TYR A 94 8.04 -4.39 -5.87
C TYR A 94 9.00 -3.21 -6.05
N GLY A 95 8.55 -2.00 -5.71
CA GLY A 95 9.34 -0.76 -5.79
C GLY A 95 9.56 -0.22 -7.21
N SER A 96 9.03 -0.87 -8.26
CA SER A 96 9.27 -0.49 -9.64
C SER A 96 8.18 0.41 -10.24
N THR A 97 8.64 1.34 -11.11
CA THR A 97 7.82 2.17 -12.02
C THR A 97 8.17 1.93 -13.49
N ASN A 98 9.02 0.94 -13.78
CA ASN A 98 9.52 0.69 -15.14
C ASN A 98 8.62 -0.30 -15.90
N PRO A 99 7.96 0.12 -17.02
CA PRO A 99 7.06 -0.74 -17.78
C PRO A 99 7.76 -1.96 -18.41
N GLU A 100 9.06 -1.89 -18.66
CA GLU A 100 9.84 -3.00 -19.25
C GLU A 100 10.13 -4.11 -18.24
N VAL A 101 10.12 -3.78 -16.95
CA VAL A 101 10.41 -4.71 -15.85
C VAL A 101 9.13 -5.14 -15.13
N GLY A 102 8.28 -4.17 -14.83
CA GLY A 102 7.03 -4.35 -14.09
C GLY A 102 6.75 -3.19 -13.13
N PHE A 103 5.62 -3.24 -12.44
CA PHE A 103 5.15 -2.21 -11.53
C PHE A 103 4.82 -2.76 -10.16
N ASP A 104 5.05 -1.99 -9.08
CA ASP A 104 4.25 -2.12 -7.87
C ASP A 104 2.92 -1.36 -8.00
N CYS A 105 2.05 -1.42 -6.97
CA CYS A 105 0.72 -0.82 -7.03
C CYS A 105 0.75 0.69 -7.26
N SER A 106 1.52 1.44 -6.48
CA SER A 106 1.65 2.90 -6.62
C SER A 106 2.56 3.29 -7.78
N GLY A 107 3.55 2.48 -8.13
CA GLY A 107 4.40 2.66 -9.30
C GLY A 107 3.62 2.59 -10.61
N PHE A 108 2.64 1.68 -10.70
CA PHE A 108 1.69 1.64 -11.81
C PHE A 108 0.91 2.96 -11.91
N ILE A 109 0.34 3.46 -10.80
CA ILE A 109 -0.38 4.74 -10.78
C ILE A 109 0.54 5.88 -11.20
N THR A 110 1.75 5.97 -10.60
CA THR A 110 2.73 7.00 -10.93
C THR A 110 3.08 6.99 -12.41
N TYR A 111 3.35 5.82 -13.00
CA TYR A 111 3.66 5.70 -14.42
C TYR A 111 2.49 6.14 -15.31
N VAL A 112 1.27 5.68 -15.00
CA VAL A 112 0.06 6.02 -15.75
C VAL A 112 -0.21 7.52 -15.73
N PHE A 113 -0.13 8.17 -14.57
CA PHE A 113 -0.39 9.60 -14.43
C PHE A 113 0.72 10.46 -15.06
N ASN A 114 1.98 10.07 -14.88
CA ASN A 114 3.12 10.77 -15.50
C ASN A 114 3.09 10.75 -17.04
N ARG A 115 2.44 9.75 -17.66
CA ARG A 115 2.23 9.71 -19.11
C ARG A 115 1.44 10.91 -19.62
N PHE A 116 0.68 11.56 -18.75
CA PHE A 116 -0.14 12.74 -19.02
C PHE A 116 0.41 14.00 -18.33
N ASP A 117 1.67 13.99 -17.90
CA ASP A 117 2.30 15.08 -17.14
C ASP A 117 1.56 15.46 -15.85
N ILE A 118 0.86 14.50 -15.25
CA ILE A 118 0.19 14.64 -13.97
C ILE A 118 1.10 14.09 -12.87
N SER A 119 1.60 14.96 -12.00
CA SER A 119 2.42 14.57 -10.86
C SER A 119 1.56 14.02 -9.72
N VAL A 120 1.91 12.84 -9.22
CA VAL A 120 1.26 12.17 -8.09
C VAL A 120 2.30 11.63 -7.10
N PRO A 121 1.94 11.35 -5.84
CA PRO A 121 2.84 10.72 -4.89
C PRO A 121 3.39 9.37 -5.40
N ARG A 122 4.61 9.03 -4.97
CA ARG A 122 5.20 7.72 -5.32
C ARG A 122 4.74 6.59 -4.42
N SER A 123 4.50 6.85 -3.14
CA SER A 123 4.12 5.83 -2.17
C SER A 123 2.60 5.76 -2.00
N SER A 124 2.05 4.55 -1.87
CA SER A 124 0.61 4.36 -1.66
C SER A 124 0.09 5.05 -0.40
N ILE A 125 0.87 5.11 0.67
CA ILE A 125 0.47 5.75 1.93
C ILE A 125 0.27 7.27 1.77
N ASP A 126 1.04 7.91 0.90
CA ASP A 126 0.97 9.37 0.66
C ASP A 126 -0.33 9.78 -0.05
N PHE A 127 -1.05 8.82 -0.66
CA PHE A 127 -2.37 9.07 -1.23
C PHE A 127 -3.48 9.19 -0.18
N THR A 128 -3.21 8.92 1.09
CA THR A 128 -4.21 9.02 2.18
C THR A 128 -4.89 10.39 2.24
N ASN A 129 -4.14 11.46 1.93
CA ASN A 129 -4.62 12.85 2.00
C ASN A 129 -4.63 13.52 0.60
N VAL A 130 -4.82 12.76 -0.45
CA VAL A 130 -4.89 13.25 -1.84
C VAL A 130 -6.34 13.30 -2.31
N GLY A 131 -6.69 14.37 -3.03
CA GLY A 131 -8.00 14.52 -3.68
C GLY A 131 -9.17 14.64 -2.70
N THR A 132 -10.38 14.42 -3.19
CA THR A 132 -11.62 14.47 -2.41
C THR A 132 -12.16 13.06 -2.20
N GLU A 133 -12.45 12.68 -0.95
CA GLU A 133 -13.09 11.41 -0.65
C GLU A 133 -14.52 11.40 -1.20
N VAL A 134 -14.91 10.29 -1.82
CA VAL A 134 -16.27 10.07 -2.35
C VAL A 134 -16.80 8.71 -1.89
N PRO A 135 -18.13 8.58 -1.68
CA PRO A 135 -18.74 7.29 -1.38
C PRO A 135 -18.48 6.28 -2.51
N VAL A 136 -18.34 5.00 -2.17
CA VAL A 136 -18.11 3.93 -3.17
C VAL A 136 -19.19 3.93 -4.26
N GLN A 137 -20.45 4.19 -3.89
CA GLN A 137 -21.57 4.23 -4.82
C GLN A 137 -21.49 5.38 -5.82
N GLU A 138 -20.76 6.43 -5.48
CA GLU A 138 -20.53 7.61 -6.33
C GLU A 138 -19.19 7.56 -7.07
N ALA A 139 -18.42 6.47 -6.87
CA ALA A 139 -17.15 6.29 -7.54
C ALA A 139 -17.34 6.29 -9.07
N ARG A 140 -16.50 7.06 -9.75
CA ARG A 140 -16.52 7.23 -11.20
C ARG A 140 -15.23 6.75 -11.84
N ARG A 141 -15.29 6.41 -13.10
CA ARG A 141 -14.12 6.05 -13.89
C ARG A 141 -13.01 7.08 -13.75
N GLY A 142 -11.79 6.62 -13.40
CA GLY A 142 -10.62 7.45 -13.12
C GLY A 142 -10.44 7.86 -11.66
N ASP A 143 -11.43 7.68 -10.78
CA ASP A 143 -11.22 7.84 -9.35
C ASP A 143 -10.21 6.77 -8.84
N LEU A 144 -9.50 7.06 -7.76
CA LEU A 144 -8.55 6.12 -7.17
C LEU A 144 -9.22 5.40 -5.99
N ILE A 145 -9.06 4.09 -5.93
CA ILE A 145 -9.54 3.27 -4.82
C ILE A 145 -8.36 2.81 -3.97
N LEU A 146 -8.45 3.01 -2.66
CA LEU A 146 -7.38 2.77 -1.69
C LEU A 146 -7.74 1.62 -0.76
N PHE A 147 -6.74 0.78 -0.48
CA PHE A 147 -6.86 -0.39 0.38
C PHE A 147 -5.71 -0.42 1.40
N THR A 148 -5.90 -1.15 2.48
CA THR A 148 -4.80 -1.51 3.38
C THR A 148 -3.83 -2.48 2.67
N GLY A 149 -2.63 -2.64 3.23
CA GLY A 149 -1.70 -3.70 2.85
C GLY A 149 -2.27 -5.11 3.12
N THR A 150 -1.45 -6.12 2.89
CA THR A 150 -1.84 -7.54 3.13
C THR A 150 -1.76 -7.93 4.59
N ASN A 151 -1.08 -7.15 5.43
CA ASN A 151 -1.03 -7.38 6.87
C ASN A 151 -2.34 -6.89 7.52
N PRO A 152 -3.18 -7.76 8.10
CA PRO A 152 -4.48 -7.37 8.68
C PRO A 152 -4.35 -6.50 9.94
N ALA A 153 -3.20 -6.51 10.61
CA ALA A 153 -2.93 -5.67 11.78
C ALA A 153 -2.66 -4.20 11.39
N GLU A 154 -2.35 -3.93 10.14
CA GLU A 154 -2.02 -2.60 9.63
C GLU A 154 -3.21 -1.98 8.90
N ARG A 155 -3.63 -0.78 9.34
CA ARG A 155 -4.79 -0.08 8.78
C ARG A 155 -4.42 1.14 7.94
N PHE A 156 -3.15 1.32 7.58
CA PHE A 156 -2.74 2.36 6.65
C PHE A 156 -2.86 1.92 5.18
N VAL A 157 -2.89 2.90 4.27
CA VAL A 157 -2.95 2.64 2.83
C VAL A 157 -1.68 1.95 2.36
N GLY A 158 -1.82 0.72 1.92
CA GLY A 158 -0.73 -0.12 1.41
C GLY A 158 -0.96 -0.68 0.01
N HIS A 159 -2.15 -0.42 -0.58
CA HIS A 159 -2.49 -0.85 -1.93
C HIS A 159 -3.50 0.09 -2.57
N MET A 160 -3.56 0.12 -3.91
CA MET A 160 -4.44 1.03 -4.63
C MET A 160 -4.66 0.61 -6.09
N GLY A 161 -5.70 1.20 -6.70
CA GLY A 161 -6.01 1.04 -8.12
C GLY A 161 -6.79 2.23 -8.68
N ILE A 162 -7.08 2.19 -9.99
CA ILE A 162 -7.89 3.17 -10.72
C ILE A 162 -9.25 2.55 -11.03
N VAL A 163 -10.35 3.23 -10.67
CA VAL A 163 -11.70 2.76 -10.97
C VAL A 163 -11.91 2.72 -12.50
N VAL A 164 -12.35 1.58 -13.01
CA VAL A 164 -12.65 1.34 -14.42
C VAL A 164 -14.14 1.51 -14.69
N THR A 165 -15.00 0.97 -13.84
CA THR A 165 -16.45 1.07 -13.95
C THR A 165 -17.10 0.86 -12.58
N ASN A 166 -18.32 1.39 -12.42
CA ASN A 166 -19.12 1.21 -11.20
C ASN A 166 -20.62 1.15 -11.57
N THR A 167 -20.98 0.31 -12.54
CA THR A 167 -22.38 0.10 -12.93
C THR A 167 -23.07 -0.91 -12.03
N ASP A 168 -22.75 -2.20 -12.18
CA ASP A 168 -23.31 -3.28 -11.37
C ASP A 168 -22.39 -3.62 -10.19
N THR A 169 -21.08 -3.74 -10.47
CA THR A 169 -20.04 -3.99 -9.49
C THR A 169 -18.86 -3.10 -9.81
N LEU A 170 -18.34 -2.39 -8.80
CA LEU A 170 -17.14 -1.59 -8.96
C LEU A 170 -15.98 -2.48 -9.40
N ARG A 171 -15.33 -2.11 -10.49
CA ARG A 171 -14.11 -2.73 -11.01
C ARG A 171 -12.99 -1.70 -11.07
N PHE A 172 -11.80 -2.14 -10.76
CA PHE A 172 -10.61 -1.27 -10.76
C PHE A 172 -9.42 -2.00 -11.37
N ILE A 173 -8.53 -1.24 -12.02
CA ILE A 173 -7.27 -1.74 -12.56
C ILE A 173 -6.13 -1.40 -11.60
N HIS A 174 -5.25 -2.36 -11.36
CA HIS A 174 -4.15 -2.23 -10.41
C HIS A 174 -3.01 -3.19 -10.75
N SER A 175 -1.78 -2.90 -10.31
CA SER A 175 -0.70 -3.88 -10.28
C SER A 175 -0.71 -4.59 -8.92
N THR A 176 -0.74 -5.92 -8.93
CA THR A 176 -0.93 -6.73 -7.73
C THR A 176 0.08 -7.87 -7.58
N SER A 177 0.59 -8.05 -6.36
CA SER A 177 1.38 -9.23 -5.94
C SER A 177 0.52 -10.45 -5.60
N GLY A 178 -0.81 -10.33 -5.74
CA GLY A 178 -1.74 -11.45 -5.55
C GLY A 178 -1.67 -12.47 -6.69
N LYS A 179 -2.72 -13.28 -6.85
CA LYS A 179 -2.76 -14.40 -7.80
C LYS A 179 -2.37 -14.03 -9.25
N ALA A 180 -2.69 -12.81 -9.69
CA ALA A 180 -2.38 -12.38 -11.06
C ALA A 180 -0.89 -12.04 -11.26
N MET A 181 -0.17 -11.62 -10.23
CA MET A 181 1.23 -11.18 -10.28
C MET A 181 1.50 -10.18 -11.41
N SER A 182 0.55 -9.32 -11.71
CA SER A 182 0.60 -8.38 -12.84
C SER A 182 -0.40 -7.24 -12.70
N VAL A 183 -0.39 -6.33 -13.66
CA VAL A 183 -1.48 -5.36 -13.88
C VAL A 183 -2.72 -6.11 -14.35
N THR A 184 -3.84 -5.92 -13.67
CA THR A 184 -5.10 -6.61 -13.95
C THR A 184 -6.31 -5.78 -13.53
N THR A 185 -7.45 -6.00 -14.20
CA THR A 185 -8.75 -5.44 -13.78
C THR A 185 -9.49 -6.42 -12.89
N THR A 186 -9.82 -5.99 -11.67
CA THR A 186 -10.44 -6.83 -10.63
C THR A 186 -11.74 -6.19 -10.14
N ALA A 187 -12.73 -7.01 -9.81
CA ALA A 187 -13.95 -6.56 -9.13
C ALA A 187 -13.71 -6.29 -7.64
N LEU A 188 -14.48 -5.39 -7.05
CA LEU A 188 -14.48 -5.13 -5.60
C LEU A 188 -15.17 -6.30 -4.88
N THR A 189 -14.47 -7.44 -4.78
CA THR A 189 -14.89 -8.64 -4.07
C THR A 189 -14.75 -8.49 -2.56
N ASP A 190 -15.27 -9.44 -1.78
CA ASP A 190 -15.20 -9.40 -0.32
C ASP A 190 -13.76 -9.31 0.19
N HIS A 191 -12.80 -9.99 -0.44
CA HIS A 191 -11.38 -9.85 -0.13
C HIS A 191 -10.88 -8.39 -0.19
N TYR A 192 -11.35 -7.61 -1.17
CA TYR A 192 -10.98 -6.20 -1.27
C TYR A 192 -11.85 -5.30 -0.39
N LYS A 193 -13.11 -5.67 -0.13
CA LYS A 193 -13.98 -4.93 0.80
C LYS A 193 -13.44 -4.94 2.22
N GLU A 194 -12.90 -6.08 2.70
CA GLU A 194 -12.27 -6.20 4.02
C GLU A 194 -11.06 -5.27 4.19
N ARG A 195 -10.37 -4.98 3.10
CA ARG A 195 -9.19 -4.12 3.05
C ARG A 195 -9.48 -2.70 2.59
N PHE A 196 -10.72 -2.40 2.24
CA PHE A 196 -11.13 -1.10 1.72
C PHE A 196 -10.87 0.01 2.73
N VAL A 197 -10.29 1.11 2.25
CA VAL A 197 -10.08 2.34 3.03
C VAL A 197 -11.02 3.42 2.53
N LYS A 198 -10.90 3.84 1.27
CA LYS A 198 -11.74 4.86 0.65
C LYS A 198 -11.57 4.93 -0.87
N VAL A 199 -12.47 5.67 -1.51
CA VAL A 199 -12.27 6.16 -2.88
C VAL A 199 -11.95 7.65 -2.82
N ILE A 200 -10.97 8.09 -3.62
CA ILE A 200 -10.60 9.49 -3.76
C ILE A 200 -10.75 9.96 -5.21
N ARG A 201 -11.28 11.17 -5.36
CA ARG A 201 -11.46 11.83 -6.66
C ARG A 201 -10.38 12.86 -6.87
N VAL A 202 -9.65 12.75 -7.97
CA VAL A 202 -8.59 13.67 -8.36
C VAL A 202 -8.95 14.48 -9.61
N PHE A 203 -9.85 13.97 -10.45
CA PHE A 203 -10.27 14.62 -11.69
C PHE A 203 -11.44 15.58 -11.47
N ARG A 204 -11.24 16.88 -11.78
CA ARG A 204 -12.29 17.91 -11.67
C ARG A 204 -13.49 17.63 -12.57
N GLN A 205 -13.28 16.98 -13.71
CA GLN A 205 -14.33 16.59 -14.66
C GLN A 205 -15.35 15.64 -14.02
N ASN A 206 -14.90 14.82 -13.05
CA ASN A 206 -15.76 13.92 -12.31
C ASN A 206 -16.65 14.62 -11.26
N ASN A 207 -16.41 15.92 -10.95
CA ASN A 207 -17.23 16.70 -10.03
C ASN A 207 -18.47 17.33 -10.70
N LYS A 208 -18.55 17.31 -12.04
CA LYS A 208 -19.72 17.83 -12.77
C LYS A 208 -20.81 16.76 -12.77
N HIS A 209 -22.00 17.14 -12.31
CA HIS A 209 -23.21 16.33 -12.34
C HIS A 209 -23.82 16.28 -13.72
#